data_620ee1c584b2918a1d73e71cc30ef5c8
#
_entry.id   620ee1c584b2918a1d73e71cc30ef5c8
#
_cell.length_a   1.000
_cell.length_b   1.000
_cell.length_c   1.000
_cell.angle_alpha   90.00
_cell.angle_beta   90.00
_cell.angle_gamma   90.00
#
_symmetry.space_group_name_H-M   'P 1'
#
loop_
_entity.id
_entity.type
_entity.pdbx_description
1 polymer ?
#
loop_
_entity_poly.entity_id
_entity_poly.type
_entity_poly.pdbx_seq_one_letter_code
_entity_poly.pdbx_strand_id
1 'polypeptide(L)'
;EKAKALLAEAGYPDGFKLSIASPNNRMINDEKVVQAVAQMLTRIGIETAVDAMPFSVIASRGQKGEFGVSMMSWGSTTEGSTPIRQMLACKDADKGWGAVNWGNYCNEKVDALLADALATVDTDARRKILEEAVTTLMDDTAFVPLYFQGSTWAAKDGIAITPRSDERTSPDVFAPAS
;
A
#
# COMPACT_ATOMS: atom_id res chain seq x y z
N GLU A 1 -11.34 -13.50 18.88
CA GLU A 1 -11.64 -14.94 18.77
C GLU A 1 -11.57 -15.42 17.31
N LYS A 2 -12.25 -14.76 16.31
CA LYS A 2 -12.25 -15.20 14.91
C LYS A 2 -10.84 -15.33 14.31
N ALA A 3 -9.94 -14.36 14.57
CA ALA A 3 -8.56 -14.41 14.06
C ALA A 3 -7.77 -15.60 14.60
N LYS A 4 -7.96 -15.96 15.86
CA LYS A 4 -7.31 -17.16 16.45
C LYS A 4 -7.87 -18.46 15.86
N ALA A 5 -9.18 -18.51 15.62
CA ALA A 5 -9.79 -19.66 14.94
C ALA A 5 -9.25 -19.83 13.51
N LEU A 6 -9.11 -18.75 12.74
CA LEU A 6 -8.52 -18.78 11.41
C LEU A 6 -7.04 -19.19 11.42
N LEU A 7 -6.26 -18.77 12.43
CA LEU A 7 -4.89 -19.22 12.59
C LEU A 7 -4.81 -20.74 12.85
N ALA A 8 -5.68 -21.26 13.71
CA ALA A 8 -5.75 -22.69 13.98
C ALA A 8 -6.16 -23.49 12.73
N GLU A 9 -7.15 -23.00 11.98
CA GLU A 9 -7.59 -23.59 10.71
C GLU A 9 -6.45 -23.59 9.66
N ALA A 10 -5.64 -22.53 9.65
CA ALA A 10 -4.46 -22.42 8.79
C ALA A 10 -3.27 -23.30 9.25
N GLY A 11 -3.40 -24.05 10.35
CA GLY A 11 -2.34 -24.92 10.86
C GLY A 11 -1.38 -24.27 11.86
N TYR A 12 -1.72 -23.06 12.35
CA TYR A 12 -0.89 -22.31 13.31
C TYR A 12 -1.65 -22.02 14.62
N PRO A 13 -2.14 -23.05 15.35
CA PRO A 13 -2.92 -22.86 16.58
C PRO A 13 -2.13 -22.12 17.67
N ASP A 14 -0.82 -22.31 17.71
CA ASP A 14 0.10 -21.65 18.66
C ASP A 14 0.73 -20.36 18.11
N GLY A 15 0.30 -19.93 16.89
CA GLY A 15 0.87 -18.78 16.20
C GLY A 15 2.22 -19.07 15.55
N PHE A 16 2.92 -18.00 15.18
CA PHE A 16 4.26 -18.07 14.56
C PHE A 16 5.00 -16.72 14.75
N LYS A 17 6.26 -16.69 14.30
CA LYS A 17 7.07 -15.47 14.34
C LYS A 17 6.99 -14.73 13.00
N LEU A 18 6.80 -13.40 13.06
CA LEU A 18 6.73 -12.52 11.90
C LEU A 18 7.63 -11.30 12.11
N SER A 19 8.26 -10.82 11.04
CA SER A 19 8.88 -9.50 11.00
C SER A 19 8.17 -8.62 9.98
N ILE A 20 7.84 -7.39 10.37
CA ILE A 20 7.25 -6.39 9.48
C ILE A 20 8.28 -5.28 9.26
N ALA A 21 8.69 -5.09 8.01
CA ALA A 21 9.53 -3.97 7.62
C ALA A 21 8.69 -2.68 7.49
N SER A 22 9.17 -1.58 8.04
CA SER A 22 8.48 -0.28 7.99
C SER A 22 9.45 0.85 7.71
N PRO A 23 9.09 1.82 6.87
CA PRO A 23 9.81 3.09 6.88
C PRO A 23 9.63 3.80 8.24
N ASN A 24 10.55 4.69 8.57
CA ASN A 24 10.47 5.56 9.73
C ASN A 24 10.61 7.04 9.37
N ASN A 25 10.59 7.36 8.07
CA ASN A 25 10.76 8.71 7.55
C ASN A 25 10.00 8.97 6.23
N ARG A 26 8.94 8.21 5.95
CA ARG A 26 8.16 8.31 4.71
C ARG A 26 6.73 8.80 4.91
N MET A 27 6.06 8.29 5.94
CA MET A 27 4.67 8.58 6.26
C MET A 27 4.57 9.18 7.67
N ILE A 28 3.47 9.85 7.96
CA ILE A 28 3.22 10.38 9.30
C ILE A 28 3.05 9.20 10.28
N ASN A 29 3.93 9.14 11.29
CA ASN A 29 3.92 8.09 12.32
C ASN A 29 4.05 6.64 11.80
N ASP A 30 4.67 6.42 10.66
CA ASP A 30 4.80 5.11 10.04
C ASP A 30 5.28 4.01 11.00
N GLU A 31 6.39 4.23 11.70
CA GLU A 31 6.89 3.27 12.70
C GLU A 31 5.87 3.01 13.82
N LYS A 32 5.18 4.04 14.34
CA LYS A 32 4.19 3.88 15.41
C LYS A 32 2.97 3.08 14.94
N VAL A 33 2.55 3.29 13.69
CA VAL A 33 1.44 2.54 13.10
C VAL A 33 1.79 1.05 13.02
N VAL A 34 2.98 0.72 12.52
CA VAL A 34 3.41 -0.68 12.42
C VAL A 34 3.63 -1.31 13.80
N GLN A 35 4.13 -0.56 14.78
CA GLN A 35 4.21 -1.03 16.17
C GLN A 35 2.83 -1.37 16.73
N ALA A 36 1.79 -0.57 16.45
CA ALA A 36 0.42 -0.87 16.86
C ALA A 36 -0.11 -2.13 16.16
N VAL A 37 0.14 -2.29 14.86
CA VAL A 37 -0.21 -3.50 14.10
C VAL A 37 0.50 -4.73 14.70
N ALA A 38 1.80 -4.64 14.98
CA ALA A 38 2.56 -5.72 15.60
C ALA A 38 1.98 -6.14 16.95
N GLN A 39 1.58 -5.17 17.77
CA GLN A 39 0.91 -5.47 19.05
C GLN A 39 -0.44 -6.19 18.86
N MET A 40 -1.22 -5.78 17.84
CA MET A 40 -2.50 -6.46 17.53
C MET A 40 -2.27 -7.91 17.08
N LEU A 41 -1.27 -8.17 16.26
CA LEU A 41 -0.89 -9.51 15.79
C LEU A 41 -0.37 -10.37 16.95
N THR A 42 0.45 -9.81 17.83
CA THR A 42 0.95 -10.51 19.02
C THR A 42 -0.18 -10.97 19.95
N ARG A 43 -1.26 -10.18 20.09
CA ARG A 43 -2.44 -10.56 20.90
C ARG A 43 -3.16 -11.81 20.39
N ILE A 44 -3.02 -12.15 19.14
CA ILE A 44 -3.63 -13.33 18.53
C ILE A 44 -2.66 -14.52 18.41
N GLY A 45 -1.41 -14.38 18.87
CA GLY A 45 -0.40 -15.42 18.88
C GLY A 45 0.72 -15.27 17.86
N ILE A 46 0.67 -14.23 17.00
CA ILE A 46 1.74 -13.97 16.04
C ILE A 46 2.80 -13.08 16.71
N GLU A 47 3.91 -13.66 17.14
CA GLU A 47 5.05 -12.92 17.71
C GLU A 47 5.66 -12.03 16.63
N THR A 48 5.35 -10.72 16.68
CA THR A 48 5.67 -9.80 15.59
C THR A 48 6.76 -8.82 15.99
N ALA A 49 7.89 -8.86 15.29
CA ALA A 49 8.96 -7.87 15.36
C ALA A 49 8.75 -6.75 14.31
N VAL A 50 9.14 -5.54 14.64
CA VAL A 50 9.14 -4.40 13.71
C VAL A 50 10.58 -4.05 13.34
N ASP A 51 10.88 -4.07 12.05
CA ASP A 51 12.17 -3.66 11.47
C ASP A 51 11.99 -2.28 10.82
N ALA A 52 12.14 -1.22 11.62
CA ALA A 52 11.97 0.16 11.18
C ALA A 52 13.28 0.74 10.67
N MET A 53 13.27 1.30 9.45
CA MET A 53 14.46 1.83 8.80
C MET A 53 14.12 2.97 7.82
N PRO A 54 15.11 3.78 7.38
CA PRO A 54 14.88 4.79 6.34
C PRO A 54 14.32 4.19 5.05
N PHE A 55 13.42 4.91 4.40
CA PHE A 55 12.75 4.42 3.18
C PHE A 55 13.74 4.02 2.07
N SER A 56 14.86 4.72 1.93
CA SER A 56 15.89 4.35 0.95
C SER A 56 16.47 2.95 1.18
N VAL A 57 16.60 2.54 2.44
CA VAL A 57 17.07 1.20 2.83
C VAL A 57 15.98 0.17 2.54
N ILE A 58 14.71 0.46 2.90
CA ILE A 58 13.57 -0.41 2.57
C ILE A 58 13.48 -0.62 1.07
N ALA A 59 13.54 0.43 0.26
CA ALA A 59 13.46 0.31 -1.19
C ALA A 59 14.57 -0.60 -1.76
N SER A 60 15.80 -0.44 -1.28
CA SER A 60 16.93 -1.28 -1.71
C SER A 60 16.77 -2.74 -1.29
N ARG A 61 16.33 -3.01 -0.06
CA ARG A 61 16.13 -4.37 0.46
C ARG A 61 14.89 -5.03 -0.13
N GLY A 62 13.80 -4.25 -0.32
CA GLY A 62 12.56 -4.74 -0.93
C GLY A 62 12.76 -5.19 -2.38
N GLN A 63 13.58 -4.47 -3.17
CA GLN A 63 13.92 -4.91 -4.53
C GLN A 63 14.67 -6.25 -4.56
N LYS A 64 15.38 -6.58 -3.49
CA LYS A 64 16.06 -7.88 -3.34
C LYS A 64 15.14 -8.97 -2.78
N GLY A 65 13.88 -8.65 -2.45
CA GLY A 65 12.92 -9.60 -1.89
C GLY A 65 13.22 -10.02 -0.45
N GLU A 66 13.85 -9.13 0.34
CA GLU A 66 14.29 -9.46 1.71
C GLU A 66 13.14 -9.40 2.75
N PHE A 67 11.92 -9.05 2.35
CA PHE A 67 10.79 -8.88 3.28
C PHE A 67 9.66 -9.85 2.96
N GLY A 68 9.14 -10.54 3.98
CA GLY A 68 7.89 -11.27 3.89
C GLY A 68 6.68 -10.35 4.01
N VAL A 69 6.75 -9.36 4.90
CA VAL A 69 5.71 -8.33 5.08
C VAL A 69 6.38 -6.97 5.20
N SER A 70 5.84 -5.98 4.50
CA SER A 70 6.30 -4.59 4.58
C SER A 70 5.14 -3.62 4.56
N MET A 71 5.28 -2.52 5.31
CA MET A 71 4.36 -1.39 5.23
C MET A 71 4.77 -0.49 4.06
N MET A 72 3.79 -0.17 3.22
CA MET A 72 3.98 0.74 2.10
C MET A 72 2.87 1.78 2.04
N SER A 73 3.14 2.88 1.35
CA SER A 73 2.13 3.85 0.95
C SER A 73 2.20 4.08 -0.55
N TRP A 74 1.05 4.37 -1.12
CA TRP A 74 0.96 4.79 -2.51
C TRP A 74 0.06 6.02 -2.62
N GLY A 75 0.60 7.08 -3.17
CA GLY A 75 -0.17 8.26 -3.61
C GLY A 75 -0.33 8.23 -5.12
N SER A 76 -1.54 8.37 -5.61
CA SER A 76 -1.81 8.46 -7.04
C SER A 76 -2.77 9.60 -7.31
N THR A 77 -2.47 10.38 -8.34
CA THR A 77 -3.35 11.42 -8.89
C THR A 77 -4.21 10.90 -10.03
N THR A 78 -4.03 9.64 -10.37
CA THR A 78 -4.71 8.95 -11.48
C THR A 78 -5.58 7.81 -10.94
N GLU A 79 -6.11 7.02 -11.83
CA GLU A 79 -6.88 5.83 -11.50
C GLU A 79 -6.05 4.70 -10.85
N GLY A 80 -6.72 3.65 -10.37
CA GLY A 80 -6.12 2.53 -9.66
C GLY A 80 -5.17 1.63 -10.45
N SER A 81 -5.08 1.77 -11.79
CA SER A 81 -4.21 0.92 -12.62
C SER A 81 -2.73 1.07 -12.26
N THR A 82 -2.28 2.28 -11.92
CA THR A 82 -0.86 2.54 -11.62
C THR A 82 -0.37 1.78 -10.37
N PRO A 83 -1.01 1.86 -9.19
CA PRO A 83 -0.59 1.08 -8.03
C PRO A 83 -0.70 -0.44 -8.26
N ILE A 84 -1.74 -0.93 -8.95
CA ILE A 84 -1.86 -2.35 -9.29
C ILE A 84 -0.65 -2.77 -10.13
N ARG A 85 -0.36 -2.04 -11.20
CA ARG A 85 0.76 -2.33 -12.10
C ARG A 85 2.12 -2.33 -11.40
N GLN A 86 2.36 -1.39 -10.49
CA GLN A 86 3.67 -1.24 -9.87
C GLN A 86 3.88 -2.19 -8.68
N MET A 87 2.84 -2.43 -7.87
CA MET A 87 2.97 -3.10 -6.58
C MET A 87 2.43 -4.52 -6.56
N LEU A 88 1.45 -4.83 -7.42
CA LEU A 88 0.63 -6.04 -7.28
C LEU A 88 0.58 -6.91 -8.54
N ALA A 89 0.98 -6.39 -9.71
CA ALA A 89 1.13 -7.20 -10.92
C ALA A 89 2.33 -8.16 -10.79
N CYS A 90 2.28 -9.28 -11.48
CA CYS A 90 3.42 -10.17 -11.61
C CYS A 90 4.64 -9.40 -12.16
N LYS A 91 5.83 -9.75 -11.69
CA LYS A 91 7.05 -9.09 -12.15
C LYS A 91 7.31 -9.40 -13.62
N ASP A 92 7.29 -8.38 -14.44
CA ASP A 92 7.56 -8.44 -15.89
C ASP A 92 8.40 -7.21 -16.26
N ALA A 93 9.70 -7.43 -16.47
CA ALA A 93 10.66 -6.37 -16.77
C ALA A 93 10.40 -5.75 -18.16
N ASP A 94 9.93 -6.53 -19.12
CA ASP A 94 9.67 -6.06 -20.49
C ASP A 94 8.46 -5.11 -20.52
N LYS A 95 7.46 -5.38 -19.70
CA LYS A 95 6.29 -4.50 -19.52
C LYS A 95 6.48 -3.41 -18.48
N GLY A 96 7.55 -3.49 -17.67
CA GLY A 96 7.76 -2.60 -16.52
C GLY A 96 6.73 -2.79 -15.42
N TRP A 97 6.22 -4.03 -15.25
CA TRP A 97 5.23 -4.38 -14.24
C TRP A 97 5.89 -4.96 -12.99
N GLY A 98 5.25 -4.77 -11.83
CA GLY A 98 5.74 -5.31 -10.58
C GLY A 98 7.06 -4.72 -10.09
N ALA A 99 7.44 -3.51 -10.54
CA ALA A 99 8.73 -2.88 -10.21
C ALA A 99 8.94 -2.68 -8.70
N VAL A 100 7.89 -2.51 -7.93
CA VAL A 100 7.90 -2.41 -6.47
C VAL A 100 7.05 -3.48 -5.79
N ASN A 101 6.79 -4.59 -6.48
CA ASN A 101 6.15 -5.76 -5.92
C ASN A 101 7.16 -6.56 -5.08
N TRP A 102 7.42 -6.10 -3.87
CA TRP A 102 8.42 -6.68 -2.99
C TRP A 102 7.95 -7.97 -2.33
N GLY A 103 6.63 -8.17 -2.21
CA GLY A 103 6.04 -9.41 -1.67
C GLY A 103 5.99 -10.56 -2.67
N ASN A 104 6.40 -10.34 -3.94
CA ASN A 104 6.35 -11.33 -5.03
C ASN A 104 4.95 -11.94 -5.26
N TYR A 105 3.89 -11.17 -4.96
CA TYR A 105 2.53 -11.57 -5.32
C TYR A 105 2.41 -11.70 -6.84
N CYS A 106 1.68 -12.70 -7.31
CA CYS A 106 1.43 -12.90 -8.74
C CYS A 106 0.10 -13.62 -8.93
N ASN A 107 -0.80 -13.02 -9.70
CA ASN A 107 -2.06 -13.62 -10.12
C ASN A 107 -2.32 -13.23 -11.58
N GLU A 108 -2.27 -14.22 -12.48
CA GLU A 108 -2.43 -14.01 -13.92
C GLU A 108 -3.79 -13.41 -14.29
N LYS A 109 -4.85 -13.68 -13.50
CA LYS A 109 -6.17 -13.05 -13.71
C LYS A 109 -6.09 -11.55 -13.46
N VAL A 110 -5.39 -11.11 -12.41
CA VAL A 110 -5.18 -9.68 -12.12
C VAL A 110 -4.40 -9.02 -13.26
N ASP A 111 -3.36 -9.67 -13.75
CA ASP A 111 -2.56 -9.16 -14.87
C ASP A 111 -3.37 -9.04 -16.16
N ALA A 112 -4.23 -10.01 -16.45
CA ALA A 112 -5.13 -9.96 -17.62
C ALA A 112 -6.13 -8.79 -17.48
N LEU A 113 -6.78 -8.64 -16.32
CA LEU A 113 -7.70 -7.52 -16.06
C LEU A 113 -6.97 -6.17 -16.15
N LEU A 114 -5.74 -6.08 -15.65
CA LEU A 114 -4.93 -4.87 -15.78
C LEU A 114 -4.61 -4.55 -17.24
N ALA A 115 -4.23 -5.54 -18.06
CA ALA A 115 -3.98 -5.37 -19.49
C ALA A 115 -5.22 -4.87 -20.21
N ASP A 116 -6.38 -5.46 -19.94
CA ASP A 116 -7.67 -5.07 -20.52
C ASP A 116 -8.06 -3.64 -20.12
N ALA A 117 -7.86 -3.28 -18.84
CA ALA A 117 -8.13 -1.93 -18.36
C ALA A 117 -7.25 -0.90 -19.07
N LEU A 118 -5.96 -1.19 -19.25
CA LEU A 118 -5.02 -0.30 -19.95
C LEU A 118 -5.32 -0.14 -21.44
N ALA A 119 -5.96 -1.13 -22.06
CA ALA A 119 -6.40 -1.09 -23.47
C ALA A 119 -7.78 -0.42 -23.63
N THR A 120 -8.57 -0.28 -22.56
CA THR A 120 -9.93 0.25 -22.59
C THR A 120 -9.93 1.78 -22.48
N VAL A 121 -10.42 2.47 -23.49
CA VAL A 121 -10.50 3.94 -23.54
C VAL A 121 -11.71 4.48 -22.78
N ASP A 122 -12.85 3.77 -22.83
CA ASP A 122 -14.05 4.16 -22.09
C ASP A 122 -13.81 4.11 -20.58
N THR A 123 -14.01 5.25 -19.91
CA THR A 123 -13.67 5.42 -18.50
C THR A 123 -14.54 4.55 -17.59
N ASP A 124 -15.83 4.39 -17.89
CA ASP A 124 -16.73 3.59 -17.05
C ASP A 124 -16.49 2.09 -17.22
N ALA A 125 -16.24 1.64 -18.44
CA ALA A 125 -15.85 0.26 -18.71
C ALA A 125 -14.52 -0.07 -18.03
N ARG A 126 -13.51 0.80 -18.17
CA ARG A 126 -12.21 0.64 -17.52
C ARG A 126 -12.32 0.58 -16.00
N ARG A 127 -13.12 1.45 -15.39
CA ARG A 127 -13.36 1.46 -13.95
C ARG A 127 -13.91 0.11 -13.47
N LYS A 128 -14.88 -0.48 -14.17
CA LYS A 128 -15.44 -1.79 -13.81
C LYS A 128 -14.41 -2.92 -13.89
N ILE A 129 -13.53 -2.90 -14.88
CA ILE A 129 -12.44 -3.87 -14.98
C ILE A 129 -11.47 -3.72 -13.79
N LEU A 130 -11.11 -2.49 -13.43
CA LEU A 130 -10.25 -2.23 -12.28
C LEU A 130 -10.91 -2.60 -10.94
N GLU A 131 -12.22 -2.40 -10.80
CA GLU A 131 -12.99 -2.85 -9.63
C GLU A 131 -12.95 -4.39 -9.49
N GLU A 132 -13.06 -5.14 -10.60
CA GLU A 132 -12.89 -6.59 -10.57
C GLU A 132 -11.46 -7.00 -10.19
N ALA A 133 -10.45 -6.32 -10.73
CA ALA A 133 -9.06 -6.56 -10.38
C ALA A 133 -8.81 -6.33 -8.87
N VAL A 134 -9.33 -5.23 -8.31
CA VAL A 134 -9.21 -4.94 -6.87
C VAL A 134 -9.96 -5.98 -6.03
N THR A 135 -11.14 -6.42 -6.46
CA THR A 135 -11.89 -7.48 -5.77
C THR A 135 -11.06 -8.77 -5.72
N THR A 136 -10.48 -9.18 -6.84
CA THR A 136 -9.61 -10.36 -6.90
C THR A 136 -8.39 -10.22 -5.97
N LEU A 137 -7.75 -9.05 -5.94
CA LEU A 137 -6.63 -8.77 -5.04
C LEU A 137 -7.03 -8.84 -3.55
N MET A 138 -8.23 -8.38 -3.21
CA MET A 138 -8.73 -8.45 -1.83
C MET A 138 -9.10 -9.87 -1.43
N ASP A 139 -9.71 -10.65 -2.31
CA ASP A 139 -10.05 -12.05 -2.06
C ASP A 139 -8.78 -12.90 -1.84
N ASP A 140 -7.71 -12.61 -2.58
CA ASP A 140 -6.40 -13.24 -2.42
C ASP A 140 -5.62 -12.72 -1.18
N THR A 141 -6.11 -11.69 -0.53
CA THR A 141 -5.37 -10.98 0.53
C THR A 141 -3.97 -10.52 0.07
N ALA A 142 -3.86 -10.05 -1.18
CA ALA A 142 -2.60 -9.59 -1.77
C ALA A 142 -1.98 -8.43 -0.98
N PHE A 143 -2.82 -7.62 -0.33
CA PHE A 143 -2.43 -6.55 0.58
C PHE A 143 -3.51 -6.30 1.64
N VAL A 144 -3.13 -5.67 2.74
CA VAL A 144 -4.05 -5.27 3.81
C VAL A 144 -4.13 -3.75 3.84
N PRO A 145 -5.25 -3.14 3.40
CA PRO A 145 -5.43 -1.70 3.47
C PRO A 145 -5.57 -1.25 4.93
N LEU A 146 -4.78 -0.26 5.34
CA LEU A 146 -4.80 0.23 6.72
C LEU A 146 -5.66 1.51 6.84
N TYR A 147 -5.31 2.55 6.09
CA TYR A 147 -5.99 3.86 6.14
C TYR A 147 -5.60 4.74 4.96
N PHE A 148 -6.38 5.78 4.75
CA PHE A 148 -5.97 6.93 3.92
C PHE A 148 -5.32 7.97 4.80
N GLN A 149 -4.12 8.42 4.42
CA GLN A 149 -3.42 9.48 5.14
C GLN A 149 -4.14 10.82 4.93
N GLY A 150 -4.47 11.50 6.02
CA GLY A 150 -4.93 12.89 5.96
C GLY A 150 -3.76 13.84 5.91
N SER A 151 -3.79 14.80 4.96
CA SER A 151 -2.81 15.86 4.87
C SER A 151 -3.33 17.14 5.52
N THR A 152 -2.47 17.85 6.24
CA THR A 152 -2.80 19.09 6.94
C THR A 152 -1.83 20.19 6.54
N TRP A 153 -2.38 21.34 6.23
CA TRP A 153 -1.61 22.56 5.93
C TRP A 153 -1.90 23.61 6.98
N ALA A 154 -0.91 24.41 7.29
CA ALA A 154 -1.03 25.60 8.12
C ALA A 154 -0.41 26.80 7.41
N ALA A 155 -1.04 27.97 7.52
CA ALA A 155 -0.54 29.23 6.99
C ALA A 155 -0.66 30.34 8.05
N LYS A 156 0.04 31.44 7.81
CA LYS A 156 -0.17 32.68 8.58
C LYS A 156 -1.54 33.27 8.30
N ASP A 157 -2.05 34.04 9.25
CA ASP A 157 -3.28 34.80 9.05
C ASP A 157 -3.18 35.68 7.78
N GLY A 158 -4.27 35.75 7.04
CA GLY A 158 -4.34 36.45 5.77
C GLY A 158 -3.88 35.64 4.55
N ILE A 159 -3.50 34.36 4.73
CA ILE A 159 -3.18 33.45 3.62
C ILE A 159 -4.15 32.27 3.63
N ALA A 160 -4.87 32.11 2.53
CA ALA A 160 -5.69 30.93 2.26
C ALA A 160 -4.87 29.87 1.53
N ILE A 161 -5.13 28.58 1.84
CA ILE A 161 -4.55 27.43 1.16
C ILE A 161 -5.66 26.62 0.53
N THR A 162 -5.51 26.29 -0.76
CA THR A 162 -6.35 25.32 -1.44
C THR A 162 -5.65 23.95 -1.41
N PRO A 163 -6.09 23.01 -0.56
CA PRO A 163 -5.46 21.68 -0.47
C PRO A 163 -5.53 20.93 -1.80
N ARG A 164 -4.48 20.18 -2.11
CA ARG A 164 -4.39 19.34 -3.30
C ARG A 164 -4.51 17.86 -2.91
N SER A 165 -5.22 17.08 -3.73
CA SER A 165 -5.35 15.63 -3.53
C SER A 165 -4.05 14.85 -3.76
N ASP A 166 -3.06 15.46 -4.45
CA ASP A 166 -1.74 14.89 -4.69
C ASP A 166 -0.73 15.20 -3.57
N GLU A 167 -1.18 15.84 -2.47
CA GLU A 167 -0.38 16.22 -1.30
C GLU A 167 0.78 17.18 -1.59
N ARG A 168 0.86 17.72 -2.81
CA ARG A 168 1.93 18.66 -3.17
C ARG A 168 1.59 20.07 -2.67
N THR A 169 2.62 20.72 -2.16
CA THR A 169 2.57 22.13 -1.81
C THR A 169 3.35 22.93 -2.85
N SER A 170 2.66 23.72 -3.64
CA SER A 170 3.23 24.56 -4.70
C SER A 170 2.72 26.00 -4.54
N PRO A 171 3.40 27.00 -5.11
CA PRO A 171 3.02 28.41 -4.94
C PRO A 171 1.57 28.75 -5.36
N ASP A 172 1.02 28.01 -6.32
CA ASP A 172 -0.34 28.19 -6.85
C ASP A 172 -1.47 27.80 -5.89
N VAL A 173 -1.15 27.08 -4.80
CA VAL A 173 -2.17 26.72 -3.78
C VAL A 173 -2.39 27.82 -2.75
N PHE A 174 -1.59 28.88 -2.76
CA PHE A 174 -1.68 30.00 -1.82
C PHE A 174 -2.37 31.21 -2.47
N ALA A 175 -3.27 31.83 -1.71
CA ALA A 175 -3.94 33.06 -2.10
C ALA A 175 -4.10 33.96 -0.87
N PRO A 176 -4.29 35.28 -1.05
CA PRO A 176 -4.73 36.15 0.03
C PRO A 176 -6.08 35.62 0.58
N ALA A 177 -6.21 35.56 1.90
CA ALA A 177 -7.49 35.28 2.51
C ALA A 177 -8.43 36.48 2.31
N SER A 178 -9.68 36.24 1.92
CA SER A 178 -10.74 37.23 1.78
C SER A 178 -11.27 37.66 3.14
#